data_387c5c2dfaae982d60f5a173d923f403
#
_entry.id   387c5c2dfaae982d60f5a173d923f403
#
_cell.length_a   1.000
_cell.length_b   1.000
_cell.length_c   1.000
_cell.angle_alpha   90.00
_cell.angle_beta   90.00
_cell.angle_gamma   90.00
#
_symmetry.space_group_name_H-M   'P 1'
#
loop_
_entity.id
_entity.type
_entity.pdbx_description
1 polymer ?
#
loop_
_entity_poly.entity_id
_entity_poly.type
_entity_poly.pdbx_seq_one_letter_code
_entity_poly.pdbx_strand_id
1 'polypeptide(L)'
;MIGKKYEDVLAGSLRAPDGLDFKGILTMSNLFNFASGHASAAGWGINDSRLEELYKYLNKYDFSNNTEYMVDKLYSKPIEYDIYTVEMDKHVFGGAIMYPIFGYESIKFNKKCITTRGSVTTFFDNGVSFVLFNSPDDIQQKIENNLDEKGNLTMDVVGEPRVQKFGNKETQQIIIKDYEFLEKYDIVEEENKFGIDF
;
A
#
# COMPACT_ATOMS: atom_id res chain seq x y z
N MET A 1 14.78 -8.30 -0.90
CA MET A 1 15.78 -8.81 -1.87
C MET A 1 15.49 -10.29 -2.16
N ILE A 2 15.54 -10.70 -3.42
CA ILE A 2 15.37 -12.09 -3.86
C ILE A 2 16.62 -12.48 -4.65
N GLY A 3 17.26 -13.60 -4.31
CA GLY A 3 18.49 -14.02 -4.95
C GLY A 3 18.65 -15.53 -5.06
N LYS A 4 19.62 -15.95 -5.83
CA LYS A 4 20.01 -17.36 -6.03
C LYS A 4 21.51 -17.50 -5.76
N LYS A 5 21.90 -18.63 -5.16
CA LYS A 5 23.30 -18.94 -4.89
C LYS A 5 23.97 -19.53 -6.13
N TYR A 6 25.16 -19.00 -6.47
CA TYR A 6 26.07 -19.50 -7.50
C TYR A 6 27.45 -19.66 -6.86
N GLU A 7 27.86 -20.89 -6.62
CA GLU A 7 29.07 -21.20 -5.85
C GLU A 7 29.07 -20.47 -4.49
N ASP A 8 30.00 -19.55 -4.29
CA ASP A 8 30.14 -18.74 -3.06
C ASP A 8 29.50 -17.35 -3.18
N VAL A 9 28.80 -17.06 -4.28
CA VAL A 9 28.16 -15.76 -4.51
C VAL A 9 26.65 -15.92 -4.51
N LEU A 10 25.99 -15.09 -3.73
CA LEU A 10 24.55 -14.87 -3.82
C LEU A 10 24.32 -13.67 -4.77
N ALA A 11 23.52 -13.88 -5.78
CA ALA A 11 23.16 -12.81 -6.73
C ALA A 11 21.64 -12.80 -6.95
N GLY A 12 21.10 -11.62 -7.23
CA GLY A 12 19.66 -11.49 -7.42
C GLY A 12 19.22 -10.08 -7.77
N SER A 13 17.95 -9.83 -7.55
CA SER A 13 17.33 -8.53 -7.71
C SER A 13 16.79 -8.00 -6.40
N LEU A 14 16.81 -6.69 -6.28
CA LEU A 14 16.12 -5.96 -5.21
C LEU A 14 14.98 -5.14 -5.80
N ARG A 15 14.00 -4.90 -4.97
CA ARG A 15 12.98 -3.88 -5.14
C ARG A 15 12.81 -3.18 -3.79
N ALA A 16 12.70 -1.88 -3.81
CA ALA A 16 12.45 -1.04 -2.66
C ALA A 16 11.26 -0.12 -2.96
N PRO A 17 10.58 0.41 -1.93
CA PRO A 17 9.58 1.44 -2.09
C PRO A 17 10.14 2.66 -2.84
N ASP A 18 9.25 3.40 -3.51
CA ASP A 18 9.61 4.64 -4.16
C ASP A 18 10.14 5.65 -3.14
N GLY A 19 11.17 6.40 -3.53
CA GLY A 19 11.85 7.35 -2.64
C GLY A 19 13.00 6.76 -1.82
N LEU A 20 13.12 5.44 -1.69
CA LEU A 20 14.23 4.80 -1.00
C LEU A 20 15.38 4.44 -1.95
N ASP A 21 16.53 5.11 -1.82
CA ASP A 21 17.75 4.72 -2.52
C ASP A 21 18.43 3.51 -1.85
N PHE A 22 17.78 2.36 -1.95
CA PHE A 22 18.31 1.13 -1.36
C PHE A 22 19.59 0.65 -2.05
N LYS A 23 19.71 0.88 -3.35
CA LYS A 23 20.98 0.60 -4.07
C LYS A 23 22.13 1.42 -3.51
N GLY A 24 21.91 2.71 -3.23
CA GLY A 24 22.91 3.58 -2.60
C GLY A 24 23.35 3.03 -1.23
N ILE A 25 22.39 2.65 -0.38
CA ILE A 25 22.67 2.02 0.92
C ILE A 25 23.54 0.76 0.75
N LEU A 26 23.20 -0.13 -0.17
CA LEU A 26 23.99 -1.34 -0.43
C LEU A 26 25.41 -1.01 -0.94
N THR A 27 25.53 -0.05 -1.84
CA THR A 27 26.83 0.37 -2.41
C THR A 27 27.72 0.97 -1.31
N MET A 28 27.17 1.80 -0.42
CA MET A 28 27.92 2.41 0.68
C MET A 28 28.42 1.39 1.71
N SER A 29 27.82 0.21 1.78
CA SER A 29 28.28 -0.85 2.68
C SER A 29 29.66 -1.41 2.31
N ASN A 30 30.05 -1.31 1.03
CA ASN A 30 31.23 -1.94 0.44
C ASN A 30 31.26 -3.48 0.61
N LEU A 31 30.10 -4.10 0.80
CA LEU A 31 29.97 -5.55 0.99
C LEU A 31 29.70 -6.30 -0.31
N PHE A 32 29.17 -5.61 -1.29
CA PHE A 32 28.71 -6.19 -2.54
C PHE A 32 29.80 -6.26 -3.60
N ASN A 33 29.85 -7.35 -4.34
CA ASN A 33 30.68 -7.50 -5.53
C ASN A 33 30.20 -6.55 -6.63
N PHE A 34 28.88 -6.38 -6.71
CA PHE A 34 28.22 -5.38 -7.55
C PHE A 34 26.84 -5.04 -7.02
N ALA A 35 26.40 -3.80 -7.27
CA ALA A 35 25.02 -3.34 -7.16
C ALA A 35 24.75 -2.39 -8.34
N SER A 36 23.92 -2.78 -9.29
CA SER A 36 23.71 -2.05 -10.54
C SER A 36 22.24 -1.94 -10.90
N GLY A 37 21.83 -0.77 -11.37
CA GLY A 37 20.43 -0.44 -11.70
C GLY A 37 20.00 0.89 -11.12
N HIS A 38 18.70 1.04 -10.88
CA HIS A 38 18.09 2.24 -10.31
C HIS A 38 18.10 2.20 -8.77
N ALA A 39 17.83 3.34 -8.14
CA ALA A 39 17.80 3.50 -6.68
C ALA A 39 16.93 2.45 -5.99
N SER A 40 15.69 2.26 -6.44
CA SER A 40 14.71 1.32 -5.89
C SER A 40 14.65 -0.03 -6.60
N ALA A 41 15.40 -0.23 -7.69
CA ALA A 41 15.36 -1.46 -8.50
C ALA A 41 16.73 -1.79 -9.11
N ALA A 42 17.46 -2.75 -8.51
CA ALA A 42 18.81 -3.08 -8.93
C ALA A 42 19.09 -4.58 -8.90
N GLY A 43 20.08 -5.00 -9.72
CA GLY A 43 20.75 -6.28 -9.57
C GLY A 43 21.87 -6.16 -8.54
N TRP A 44 22.13 -7.24 -7.81
CA TRP A 44 23.17 -7.28 -6.79
C TRP A 44 23.87 -8.64 -6.72
N GLY A 45 25.09 -8.63 -6.20
CA GLY A 45 25.84 -9.84 -5.89
C GLY A 45 26.75 -9.64 -4.69
N ILE A 46 26.77 -10.60 -3.78
CA ILE A 46 27.53 -10.59 -2.54
C ILE A 46 28.12 -11.96 -2.26
N ASN A 47 29.31 -12.03 -1.70
CA ASN A 47 29.85 -13.29 -1.21
C ASN A 47 29.06 -13.79 -0.01
N ASP A 48 28.73 -15.08 -0.01
CA ASP A 48 27.95 -15.76 1.02
C ASP A 48 28.54 -15.50 2.43
N SER A 49 29.86 -15.57 2.55
CA SER A 49 30.59 -15.29 3.80
C SER A 49 30.36 -13.90 4.41
N ARG A 50 29.85 -12.95 3.62
CA ARG A 50 29.62 -11.55 4.06
C ARG A 50 28.18 -11.26 4.47
N LEU A 51 27.30 -12.24 4.46
CA LEU A 51 25.89 -12.05 4.80
C LEU A 51 25.68 -11.56 6.22
N GLU A 52 26.45 -12.09 7.17
CA GLU A 52 26.33 -11.66 8.56
C GLU A 52 26.73 -10.20 8.76
N GLU A 53 27.75 -9.73 8.03
CA GLU A 53 28.13 -8.32 8.01
C GLU A 53 27.02 -7.46 7.39
N LEU A 54 26.37 -7.94 6.33
CA LEU A 54 25.26 -7.26 5.70
C LEU A 54 24.09 -7.08 6.67
N TYR A 55 23.69 -8.14 7.41
CA TYR A 55 22.65 -8.02 8.41
C TYR A 55 22.98 -6.99 9.48
N LYS A 56 24.21 -7.01 10.00
CA LYS A 56 24.68 -6.01 10.98
C LYS A 56 24.69 -4.60 10.41
N TYR A 57 25.01 -4.45 9.13
CA TYR A 57 25.00 -3.16 8.46
C TYR A 57 23.58 -2.62 8.26
N LEU A 58 22.68 -3.45 7.75
CA LEU A 58 21.29 -3.06 7.48
C LEU A 58 20.50 -2.75 8.74
N ASN A 59 20.77 -3.44 9.85
CA ASN A 59 20.14 -3.16 11.14
C ASN A 59 20.46 -1.77 11.74
N LYS A 60 21.36 -0.99 11.11
CA LYS A 60 21.62 0.40 11.49
C LYS A 60 20.64 1.39 10.86
N TYR A 61 19.88 0.93 9.86
CA TYR A 61 18.92 1.75 9.16
C TYR A 61 17.51 1.44 9.67
N ASP A 62 16.75 2.49 9.88
CA ASP A 62 15.33 2.38 10.08
C ASP A 62 14.68 2.30 8.69
N PHE A 63 14.12 1.15 8.38
CA PHE A 63 13.35 0.92 7.16
C PHE A 63 11.84 0.97 7.44
N SER A 64 11.41 1.48 8.60
CA SER A 64 10.00 1.75 8.85
C SER A 64 9.53 2.75 7.80
N ASN A 65 8.52 2.35 7.05
CA ASN A 65 7.97 3.16 5.99
C ASN A 65 7.14 4.30 6.59
N ASN A 66 7.75 5.44 6.81
CA ASN A 66 7.03 6.70 6.81
C ASN A 66 6.85 7.13 5.34
N THR A 67 6.08 6.35 4.59
CA THR A 67 5.75 6.73 3.22
C THR A 67 4.69 7.82 3.31
N GLU A 68 5.07 9.06 3.03
CA GLU A 68 4.11 10.13 2.82
C GLU A 68 3.53 9.99 1.42
N TYR A 69 2.20 9.94 1.33
CA TYR A 69 1.50 9.95 0.05
C TYR A 69 0.96 11.36 -0.21
N MET A 70 1.33 11.93 -1.34
CA MET A 70 0.61 13.09 -1.86
C MET A 70 -0.66 12.58 -2.54
N VAL A 71 -1.82 12.92 -1.97
CA VAL A 71 -3.11 12.53 -2.55
C VAL A 71 -3.64 13.65 -3.44
N ASP A 72 -4.09 13.28 -4.64
CA ASP A 72 -4.68 14.23 -5.59
C ASP A 72 -6.09 14.65 -5.18
N LYS A 73 -6.79 13.78 -4.46
CA LYS A 73 -8.13 14.04 -3.95
C LYS A 73 -8.46 13.22 -2.71
N LEU A 74 -9.11 13.87 -1.73
CA LEU A 74 -9.53 13.27 -0.48
C LEU A 74 -11.06 13.12 -0.44
N TYR A 75 -11.55 11.98 0.00
CA TYR A 75 -12.96 11.63 0.07
C TYR A 75 -13.35 11.06 1.43
N SER A 76 -14.58 11.30 1.86
CA SER A 76 -15.21 10.60 2.97
C SER A 76 -15.99 9.34 2.54
N LYS A 77 -16.11 9.10 1.23
CA LYS A 77 -16.72 7.92 0.61
C LYS A 77 -16.30 7.82 -0.85
N PRO A 78 -16.31 6.60 -1.47
CA PRO A 78 -15.96 6.44 -2.88
C PRO A 78 -16.95 7.19 -3.79
N ILE A 79 -16.42 7.81 -4.85
CA ILE A 79 -17.20 8.48 -5.88
C ILE A 79 -16.94 7.77 -7.20
N GLU A 80 -17.97 7.09 -7.67
CA GLU A 80 -17.93 6.24 -8.86
C GLU A 80 -17.51 7.02 -10.12
N TYR A 81 -18.07 8.23 -10.32
CA TYR A 81 -17.78 9.05 -11.47
C TYR A 81 -16.29 9.39 -11.61
N ASP A 82 -15.62 9.71 -10.51
CA ASP A 82 -14.20 10.08 -10.54
C ASP A 82 -13.32 8.89 -10.94
N ILE A 83 -13.69 7.68 -10.55
CA ILE A 83 -12.97 6.46 -10.95
C ILE A 83 -13.09 6.25 -12.46
N TYR A 84 -14.29 6.43 -13.04
CA TYR A 84 -14.48 6.36 -14.48
C TYR A 84 -13.76 7.47 -15.23
N THR A 85 -13.73 8.68 -14.70
CA THR A 85 -13.01 9.80 -15.33
C THR A 85 -11.52 9.48 -15.45
N VAL A 86 -10.89 8.94 -14.40
CA VAL A 86 -9.49 8.50 -14.46
C VAL A 86 -9.29 7.39 -15.49
N GLU A 87 -10.21 6.43 -15.58
CA GLU A 87 -10.11 5.35 -16.55
C GLU A 87 -10.25 5.86 -18.00
N MET A 88 -11.12 6.84 -18.23
CA MET A 88 -11.25 7.47 -19.57
C MET A 88 -9.99 8.20 -20.00
N ASP A 89 -9.33 8.85 -19.05
CA ASP A 89 -8.11 9.63 -19.29
C ASP A 89 -6.83 8.82 -19.07
N LYS A 90 -6.93 7.50 -18.90
CA LYS A 90 -5.77 6.63 -18.59
C LYS A 90 -4.60 6.72 -19.57
N HIS A 91 -4.87 7.13 -20.82
CA HIS A 91 -3.84 7.32 -21.85
C HIS A 91 -2.93 8.53 -21.57
N VAL A 92 -3.36 9.43 -20.69
CA VAL A 92 -2.58 10.59 -20.24
C VAL A 92 -1.56 10.19 -19.17
N PHE A 93 -1.88 9.13 -18.40
CA PHE A 93 -1.04 8.68 -17.30
C PHE A 93 0.02 7.67 -17.76
N GLY A 94 1.15 7.68 -17.08
CA GLY A 94 2.32 6.89 -17.38
C GLY A 94 3.49 7.78 -17.83
N GLY A 95 4.69 7.25 -17.82
CA GLY A 95 5.88 8.05 -18.10
C GLY A 95 6.06 9.22 -17.12
N ALA A 96 5.86 10.44 -17.59
CA ALA A 96 6.06 11.65 -16.78
C ALA A 96 4.85 12.03 -15.91
N ILE A 97 3.65 11.55 -16.24
CA ILE A 97 2.42 11.84 -15.48
C ILE A 97 2.01 10.57 -14.72
N MET A 98 2.10 10.63 -13.40
CA MET A 98 1.73 9.51 -12.54
C MET A 98 0.20 9.31 -12.51
N TYR A 99 -0.24 8.08 -12.23
CA TYR A 99 -1.64 7.83 -11.94
C TYR A 99 -2.04 8.57 -10.66
N PRO A 100 -3.27 9.12 -10.62
CA PRO A 100 -3.72 9.85 -9.45
C PRO A 100 -3.85 8.91 -8.25
N ILE A 101 -3.56 9.45 -7.08
CA ILE A 101 -3.72 8.79 -5.79
C ILE A 101 -4.93 9.42 -5.09
N PHE A 102 -5.88 8.59 -4.70
CA PHE A 102 -7.03 9.00 -3.91
C PHE A 102 -6.86 8.61 -2.44
N GLY A 103 -7.20 9.54 -1.56
CA GLY A 103 -7.28 9.32 -0.13
C GLY A 103 -8.74 9.20 0.32
N TYR A 104 -9.00 8.34 1.28
CA TYR A 104 -10.30 8.13 1.89
C TYR A 104 -10.15 8.16 3.40
N GLU A 105 -10.82 9.11 4.06
CA GLU A 105 -10.79 9.25 5.51
C GLU A 105 -12.01 8.60 6.15
N SER A 106 -11.77 7.86 7.22
CA SER A 106 -12.79 7.25 8.07
C SER A 106 -13.86 6.47 7.32
N ILE A 107 -13.45 5.79 6.23
CA ILE A 107 -14.38 4.98 5.44
C ILE A 107 -14.78 3.73 6.23
N LYS A 108 -16.08 3.37 6.20
CA LYS A 108 -16.64 2.26 6.97
C LYS A 108 -17.00 1.09 6.07
N PHE A 109 -16.55 -0.10 6.44
CA PHE A 109 -16.89 -1.35 5.77
C PHE A 109 -17.57 -2.31 6.74
N ASN A 110 -18.76 -2.82 6.39
CA ASN A 110 -19.35 -3.89 7.16
C ASN A 110 -18.57 -5.19 6.96
N LYS A 111 -18.37 -5.96 8.03
CA LYS A 111 -17.67 -7.26 8.01
C LYS A 111 -18.15 -8.19 6.87
N LYS A 112 -19.46 -8.20 6.57
CA LYS A 112 -20.04 -9.01 5.50
C LYS A 112 -19.60 -8.60 4.10
N CYS A 113 -19.08 -7.38 3.95
CA CYS A 113 -18.56 -6.82 2.71
C CYS A 113 -17.03 -6.95 2.60
N ILE A 114 -16.39 -7.67 3.53
CA ILE A 114 -14.95 -7.91 3.55
C ILE A 114 -14.69 -9.37 3.20
N THR A 115 -13.83 -9.63 2.24
CA THR A 115 -13.46 -10.99 1.83
C THR A 115 -11.95 -11.11 1.65
N THR A 116 -11.36 -12.18 2.19
CA THR A 116 -9.95 -12.51 1.96
C THR A 116 -9.84 -13.84 1.21
N ARG A 117 -9.06 -13.84 0.12
CA ARG A 117 -8.78 -15.01 -0.69
C ARG A 117 -7.28 -15.07 -0.98
N GLY A 118 -6.59 -16.05 -0.38
CA GLY A 118 -5.13 -16.08 -0.42
C GLY A 118 -4.53 -14.79 0.15
N SER A 119 -3.66 -14.16 -0.60
CA SER A 119 -3.01 -12.89 -0.23
C SER A 119 -3.77 -11.64 -0.70
N VAL A 120 -5.07 -11.74 -1.03
CA VAL A 120 -5.87 -10.61 -1.48
C VAL A 120 -7.05 -10.40 -0.54
N THR A 121 -7.16 -9.21 0.04
CA THR A 121 -8.32 -8.77 0.81
C THR A 121 -9.07 -7.70 0.05
N THR A 122 -10.38 -7.86 -0.06
CA THR A 122 -11.28 -6.93 -0.74
C THR A 122 -12.31 -6.40 0.25
N PHE A 123 -12.43 -5.09 0.31
CA PHE A 123 -13.45 -4.37 1.05
C PHE A 123 -14.41 -3.77 0.02
N PHE A 124 -15.71 -3.99 0.18
CA PHE A 124 -16.70 -3.53 -0.79
C PHE A 124 -17.64 -2.50 -0.16
N ASP A 125 -17.78 -1.35 -0.82
CA ASP A 125 -18.73 -0.30 -0.44
C ASP A 125 -19.27 0.42 -1.68
N ASN A 126 -20.59 0.64 -1.72
CA ASN A 126 -21.29 1.47 -2.71
C ASN A 126 -20.88 1.19 -4.19
N GLY A 127 -20.70 -0.07 -4.57
CA GLY A 127 -20.34 -0.44 -5.94
C GLY A 127 -18.85 -0.42 -6.24
N VAL A 128 -18.02 0.02 -5.31
CA VAL A 128 -16.57 0.09 -5.43
C VAL A 128 -15.88 -0.97 -4.58
N SER A 129 -14.89 -1.63 -5.14
CA SER A 129 -14.04 -2.61 -4.44
C SER A 129 -12.70 -1.98 -4.08
N PHE A 130 -12.38 -1.93 -2.81
CA PHE A 130 -11.05 -1.59 -2.31
C PHE A 130 -10.23 -2.87 -2.21
N VAL A 131 -9.15 -2.98 -2.97
CA VAL A 131 -8.40 -4.23 -3.15
C VAL A 131 -7.00 -4.08 -2.57
N LEU A 132 -6.72 -4.82 -1.52
CA LEU A 132 -5.41 -4.94 -0.90
C LEU A 132 -4.73 -6.21 -1.41
N PHE A 133 -3.70 -6.06 -2.25
CA PHE A 133 -2.83 -7.15 -2.67
C PHE A 133 -1.72 -7.38 -1.64
N ASN A 134 -1.23 -8.62 -1.60
CA ASN A 134 -0.20 -9.05 -0.64
C ASN A 134 -0.59 -8.74 0.82
N SER A 135 -1.87 -8.98 1.14
CA SER A 135 -2.37 -8.82 2.50
C SER A 135 -1.49 -9.57 3.50
N PRO A 136 -1.18 -8.98 4.67
CA PRO A 136 -0.48 -9.68 5.74
C PRO A 136 -1.22 -10.96 6.17
N ASP A 137 -0.49 -11.98 6.60
CA ASP A 137 -1.08 -13.25 7.04
C ASP A 137 -2.05 -13.09 8.22
N ASP A 138 -1.83 -12.06 9.05
CA ASP A 138 -2.64 -11.73 10.23
C ASP A 138 -3.78 -10.73 9.93
N ILE A 139 -4.01 -10.37 8.66
CA ILE A 139 -5.00 -9.34 8.28
C ILE A 139 -6.40 -9.63 8.82
N GLN A 140 -6.82 -10.88 8.80
CA GLN A 140 -8.15 -11.26 9.30
C GLN A 140 -8.27 -11.01 10.79
N GLN A 141 -7.25 -11.34 11.57
CA GLN A 141 -7.23 -11.09 13.01
C GLN A 141 -7.22 -9.59 13.31
N LYS A 142 -6.47 -8.80 12.53
CA LYS A 142 -6.47 -7.35 12.65
C LYS A 142 -7.83 -6.74 12.35
N ILE A 143 -8.51 -7.21 11.30
CA ILE A 143 -9.88 -6.79 10.99
C ILE A 143 -10.81 -7.11 12.16
N GLU A 144 -10.83 -8.35 12.68
CA GLU A 144 -11.70 -8.75 13.78
C GLU A 144 -11.47 -7.91 15.04
N ASN A 145 -10.22 -7.58 15.34
CA ASN A 145 -9.86 -6.79 16.53
C ASN A 145 -10.34 -5.33 16.44
N ASN A 146 -10.51 -4.79 15.22
CA ASN A 146 -10.88 -3.41 14.97
C ASN A 146 -12.37 -3.22 14.57
N LEU A 147 -13.18 -4.28 14.58
CA LEU A 147 -14.63 -4.16 14.36
C LEU A 147 -15.31 -3.44 15.52
N ASP A 148 -16.24 -2.53 15.19
CA ASP A 148 -17.15 -1.94 16.16
C ASP A 148 -18.22 -2.96 16.64
N GLU A 149 -19.08 -2.55 17.58
CA GLU A 149 -20.16 -3.39 18.11
C GLU A 149 -21.22 -3.77 17.05
N LYS A 150 -21.29 -3.00 15.95
CA LYS A 150 -22.20 -3.25 14.81
C LYS A 150 -21.55 -4.10 13.72
N GLY A 151 -20.28 -4.50 13.91
CA GLY A 151 -19.50 -5.28 12.96
C GLY A 151 -19.01 -4.45 11.78
N ASN A 152 -18.72 -3.17 11.95
CA ASN A 152 -18.09 -2.32 10.95
C ASN A 152 -16.62 -2.10 11.30
N LEU A 153 -15.81 -2.06 10.28
CA LEU A 153 -14.41 -1.63 10.31
C LEU A 153 -14.35 -0.19 9.81
N THR A 154 -13.67 0.68 10.54
CA THR A 154 -13.37 2.04 10.08
C THR A 154 -11.88 2.11 9.75
N MET A 155 -11.54 2.69 8.59
CA MET A 155 -10.15 2.80 8.18
C MET A 155 -9.92 4.01 7.27
N ASP A 156 -8.69 4.50 7.30
CA ASP A 156 -8.16 5.41 6.29
C ASP A 156 -7.49 4.60 5.19
N VAL A 157 -7.62 5.06 3.95
CA VAL A 157 -7.09 4.35 2.78
C VAL A 157 -6.47 5.33 1.80
N VAL A 158 -5.33 4.95 1.26
CA VAL A 158 -4.72 5.60 0.10
C VAL A 158 -4.62 4.59 -1.03
N GLY A 159 -5.06 4.95 -2.23
CA GLY A 159 -5.04 4.01 -3.34
C GLY A 159 -5.23 4.61 -4.73
N GLU A 160 -4.96 3.80 -5.73
CA GLU A 160 -5.14 4.14 -7.14
C GLU A 160 -6.51 3.73 -7.64
N PRO A 161 -7.28 4.64 -8.27
CA PRO A 161 -8.53 4.29 -8.93
C PRO A 161 -8.28 3.47 -10.20
N ARG A 162 -9.07 2.41 -10.40
CA ARG A 162 -9.00 1.53 -11.57
C ARG A 162 -10.39 1.06 -11.97
N VAL A 163 -10.60 0.81 -13.25
CA VAL A 163 -11.74 0.03 -13.74
C VAL A 163 -11.22 -1.30 -14.26
N GLN A 164 -11.65 -2.38 -13.62
CA GLN A 164 -11.33 -3.73 -14.06
C GLN A 164 -12.43 -4.25 -14.95
N LYS A 165 -12.04 -4.78 -16.13
CA LYS A 165 -12.95 -5.42 -17.08
C LYS A 165 -12.73 -6.92 -17.07
N PHE A 166 -13.82 -7.66 -16.85
CA PHE A 166 -13.82 -9.11 -16.95
C PHE A 166 -15.04 -9.56 -17.80
N GLY A 167 -14.77 -9.96 -19.03
CA GLY A 167 -15.81 -10.18 -20.02
C GLY A 167 -16.60 -8.90 -20.28
N ASN A 168 -17.91 -8.97 -20.11
CA ASN A 168 -18.81 -7.81 -20.28
C ASN A 168 -19.07 -7.06 -18.97
N LYS A 169 -18.42 -7.45 -17.86
CA LYS A 169 -18.60 -6.82 -16.56
C LYS A 169 -17.45 -5.87 -16.28
N GLU A 170 -17.78 -4.64 -15.94
CA GLU A 170 -16.85 -3.65 -15.40
C GLU A 170 -17.03 -3.55 -13.89
N THR A 171 -15.93 -3.43 -13.17
CA THR A 171 -15.89 -3.26 -11.72
C THR A 171 -14.96 -2.12 -11.38
N GLN A 172 -15.46 -1.17 -10.64
CA GLN A 172 -14.66 -0.06 -10.13
C GLN A 172 -13.87 -0.50 -8.91
N GLN A 173 -12.61 -0.12 -8.88
CA GLN A 173 -11.69 -0.54 -7.84
C GLN A 173 -10.82 0.62 -7.38
N ILE A 174 -10.45 0.58 -6.11
CA ILE A 174 -9.33 1.31 -5.54
C ILE A 174 -8.28 0.26 -5.18
N ILE A 175 -7.14 0.32 -5.83
CA ILE A 175 -6.00 -0.54 -5.49
C ILE A 175 -5.29 0.09 -4.31
N ILE A 176 -5.44 -0.50 -3.14
CA ILE A 176 -4.90 0.02 -1.89
C ILE A 176 -3.37 0.02 -1.95
N LYS A 177 -2.76 1.17 -1.69
CA LYS A 177 -1.33 1.36 -1.54
C LYS A 177 -0.91 1.35 -0.08
N ASP A 178 -1.75 1.98 0.76
CA ASP A 178 -1.55 2.04 2.19
C ASP A 178 -2.90 2.19 2.91
N TYR A 179 -2.95 1.80 4.18
CA TYR A 179 -4.15 1.88 4.99
C TYR A 179 -3.83 1.91 6.48
N GLU A 180 -4.73 2.50 7.24
CA GLU A 180 -4.71 2.50 8.70
C GLU A 180 -6.09 2.11 9.23
N PHE A 181 -6.14 1.16 10.17
CA PHE A 181 -7.37 0.85 10.89
C PHE A 181 -7.52 1.82 12.05
N LEU A 182 -8.64 2.56 12.07
CA LEU A 182 -8.92 3.51 13.13
C LEU A 182 -9.45 2.76 14.36
N GLU A 183 -8.82 2.99 15.50
CA GLU A 183 -9.24 2.40 16.77
C GLU A 183 -10.61 2.93 17.20
N LYS A 184 -11.34 2.14 18.01
CA LYS A 184 -12.69 2.46 18.50
C LYS A 184 -12.79 3.81 19.24
N TYR A 185 -11.68 4.39 19.67
CA TYR A 185 -11.61 5.59 20.50
C TYR A 185 -11.30 6.87 19.71
N ASP A 186 -10.87 6.76 18.46
CA ASP A 186 -10.53 7.93 17.63
C ASP A 186 -11.75 8.54 16.94
N ILE A 187 -12.90 7.87 17.01
CA ILE A 187 -14.17 8.41 16.52
C ILE A 187 -14.81 9.21 17.66
N VAL A 188 -14.22 10.33 18.01
CA VAL A 188 -14.97 11.37 18.73
C VAL A 188 -15.92 11.97 17.71
N GLU A 189 -17.18 11.57 17.79
CA GLU A 189 -18.26 12.27 17.10
C GLU A 189 -18.12 13.76 17.46
N GLU A 190 -17.65 14.58 16.53
CA GLU A 190 -17.83 16.03 16.57
C GLU A 190 -19.32 16.33 16.32
N GLU A 191 -20.21 15.71 17.11
CA GLU A 191 -21.58 16.14 17.25
C GLU A 191 -21.66 17.17 18.37
N ASN A 192 -21.99 18.40 17.96
CA ASN A 192 -22.39 19.53 18.78
C ASN A 192 -21.30 20.34 19.51
N LYS A 193 -20.58 21.15 18.76
CA LYS A 193 -20.00 22.40 19.29
C LYS A 193 -20.58 23.69 18.68
N PHE A 194 -21.86 23.71 18.34
CA PHE A 194 -22.60 24.96 18.12
C PHE A 194 -23.98 24.87 18.75
N GLY A 195 -24.02 24.91 20.09
CA GLY A 195 -25.21 25.34 20.81
C GLY A 195 -25.39 26.84 20.59
N ILE A 196 -26.16 27.22 19.58
CA ILE A 196 -26.73 28.57 19.51
C ILE A 196 -28.14 28.44 20.09
N ASP A 197 -28.29 28.80 21.36
CA ASP A 197 -29.57 29.10 21.96
C ASP A 197 -30.08 30.46 21.41
N PHE A 198 -31.24 30.43 20.78
CA PHE A 198 -32.04 31.61 20.47
C PHE A 198 -33.15 31.76 21.53
#